data_0eeff3d64b7da566b961a1ba2666c07e
#
_entry.id   0eeff3d64b7da566b961a1ba2666c07e
#
_cell.length_a   1.000
_cell.length_b   1.000
_cell.length_c   1.000
_cell.angle_alpha   90.00
_cell.angle_beta   90.00
_cell.angle_gamma   90.00
#
_symmetry.space_group_name_H-M   'P 1'
#
loop_
_entity.id
_entity.type
_entity.pdbx_description
1 polymer ?
#
loop_
_entity_poly.entity_id
_entity_poly.type
_entity_poly.pdbx_seq_one_letter_code
_entity_poly.pdbx_strand_id
1 'polypeptide(L)'
;MKVGEYMSIYDFKVKNRNNEEVSMSDYKGKVLIIVNTATGCGFTPQYEGLENLYKKYHDKGLEILDFPCNQFGNQAPGTDEEIHEFCTLRYNTSFDRFSKIEVNGENESPLYTFLKNAIIEDTIEGMKNKMAMKAIEKISKTYKNKNDITWNFTKFLVDKEGNVVGRYSPTYKPEDMEDKIKELI
;
A
#
# COMPACT_ATOMS: atom_id res chain seq x y z
N MET A 1 11.40 -18.77 16.88
CA MET A 1 12.23 -17.86 16.03
C MET A 1 13.15 -17.08 16.94
N LYS A 2 14.44 -17.07 16.65
CA LYS A 2 15.44 -16.34 17.44
C LYS A 2 15.20 -14.84 17.26
N VAL A 3 15.01 -14.13 18.36
CA VAL A 3 15.01 -12.66 18.42
C VAL A 3 16.40 -12.20 18.01
N GLY A 4 16.53 -11.51 16.84
CA GLY A 4 17.80 -10.91 16.44
C GLY A 4 18.19 -10.87 14.96
N GLU A 5 17.43 -11.43 14.05
CA GLU A 5 17.67 -11.18 12.63
C GLU A 5 16.81 -9.99 12.18
N TYR A 6 17.46 -8.90 11.77
CA TYR A 6 16.82 -7.80 11.09
C TYR A 6 16.30 -8.33 9.75
N MET A 7 14.99 -8.59 9.67
CA MET A 7 14.36 -8.95 8.42
C MET A 7 14.38 -7.72 7.51
N SER A 8 14.93 -7.87 6.31
CA SER A 8 14.82 -6.88 5.24
C SER A 8 13.49 -7.05 4.53
N ILE A 9 12.96 -5.96 3.94
CA ILE A 9 11.80 -6.08 3.04
C ILE A 9 12.05 -7.07 1.89
N TYR A 10 13.30 -7.25 1.51
CA TYR A 10 13.70 -8.15 0.43
C TYR A 10 13.64 -9.65 0.77
N ASP A 11 13.40 -9.99 2.04
CA ASP A 11 13.25 -11.38 2.49
C ASP A 11 11.83 -11.93 2.27
N PHE A 12 10.89 -11.05 1.90
CA PHE A 12 9.50 -11.43 1.67
C PHE A 12 9.24 -11.87 0.24
N LYS A 13 8.25 -12.74 0.11
CA LYS A 13 7.67 -13.16 -1.13
C LYS A 13 6.18 -12.86 -1.12
N VAL A 14 5.66 -12.44 -2.25
CA VAL A 14 4.25 -12.11 -2.45
C VAL A 14 3.73 -12.82 -3.69
N LYS A 15 2.41 -12.83 -3.90
CA LYS A 15 1.81 -13.41 -5.10
C LYS A 15 1.30 -12.32 -6.01
N ASN A 16 1.65 -12.39 -7.29
CA ASN A 16 1.05 -11.53 -8.30
C ASN A 16 -0.41 -11.93 -8.56
N ARG A 17 -1.12 -11.17 -9.39
CA ARG A 17 -2.54 -11.42 -9.72
C ARG A 17 -2.81 -12.79 -10.36
N ASN A 18 -1.79 -13.42 -10.92
CA ASN A 18 -1.86 -14.77 -11.50
C ASN A 18 -1.54 -15.87 -10.48
N ASN A 19 -1.41 -15.51 -9.19
CA ASN A 19 -1.04 -16.41 -8.09
C ASN A 19 0.39 -16.98 -8.19
N GLU A 20 1.26 -16.34 -8.98
CA GLU A 20 2.67 -16.68 -9.11
C GLU A 20 3.49 -15.95 -8.04
N GLU A 21 4.51 -16.64 -7.49
CA GLU A 21 5.38 -16.09 -6.48
C GLU A 21 6.34 -15.03 -7.07
N VAL A 22 6.39 -13.85 -6.43
CA VAL A 22 7.29 -12.75 -6.74
C VAL A 22 8.12 -12.44 -5.50
N SER A 23 9.44 -12.36 -5.66
CA SER A 23 10.33 -11.97 -4.57
C SER A 23 10.41 -10.45 -4.45
N MET A 24 10.30 -9.92 -3.22
CA MET A 24 10.54 -8.50 -2.98
C MET A 24 11.98 -8.08 -3.31
N SER A 25 12.92 -9.04 -3.37
CA SER A 25 14.29 -8.79 -3.82
C SER A 25 14.41 -8.35 -5.28
N ASP A 26 13.40 -8.61 -6.11
CA ASP A 26 13.34 -8.17 -7.50
C ASP A 26 13.23 -6.65 -7.64
N TYR A 27 12.84 -5.98 -6.55
CA TYR A 27 12.70 -4.51 -6.46
C TYR A 27 13.90 -3.82 -5.80
N LYS A 28 15.03 -4.53 -5.58
CA LYS A 28 16.24 -3.90 -5.03
C LYS A 28 16.69 -2.69 -5.86
N GLY A 29 17.04 -1.60 -5.18
CA GLY A 29 17.47 -0.36 -5.81
C GLY A 29 16.34 0.50 -6.36
N LYS A 30 15.08 0.12 -6.13
CA LYS A 30 13.88 0.88 -6.50
C LYS A 30 13.30 1.59 -5.28
N VAL A 31 12.71 2.76 -5.50
CA VAL A 31 11.81 3.40 -4.54
C VAL A 31 10.43 2.77 -4.69
N LEU A 32 9.80 2.34 -3.59
CA LEU A 32 8.52 1.65 -3.66
C LEU A 32 7.42 2.46 -2.97
N ILE A 33 6.26 2.53 -3.61
CA ILE A 33 4.99 2.80 -2.94
C ILE A 33 4.26 1.47 -2.81
N ILE A 34 4.01 1.03 -1.59
CA ILE A 34 3.23 -0.19 -1.29
C ILE A 34 1.89 0.26 -0.73
N VAL A 35 0.80 -0.12 -1.37
CA VAL A 35 -0.53 0.39 -1.07
C VAL A 35 -1.57 -0.74 -1.05
N ASN A 36 -2.44 -0.73 -0.03
CA ASN A 36 -3.61 -1.61 0.00
C ASN A 36 -4.82 -0.87 -0.59
N THR A 37 -5.53 -1.51 -1.51
CA THR A 37 -6.51 -0.85 -2.35
C THR A 37 -7.86 -1.54 -2.37
N ALA A 38 -8.85 -0.86 -2.95
CA ALA A 38 -10.18 -1.39 -3.19
C ALA A 38 -10.84 -0.66 -4.37
N THR A 39 -11.77 -1.35 -5.04
CA THR A 39 -12.48 -0.84 -6.21
C THR A 39 -13.75 -0.03 -5.88
N GLY A 40 -14.30 -0.21 -4.68
CA GLY A 40 -15.55 0.43 -4.21
C GLY A 40 -15.37 1.37 -3.03
N CYS A 41 -14.17 1.88 -2.79
CA CYS A 41 -13.84 2.79 -1.70
C CYS A 41 -14.02 4.25 -2.11
N GLY A 42 -14.37 5.13 -1.15
CA GLY A 42 -14.36 6.59 -1.39
C GLY A 42 -12.99 7.15 -1.79
N PHE A 43 -11.90 6.42 -1.48
CA PHE A 43 -10.54 6.78 -1.88
C PHE A 43 -10.09 6.14 -3.21
N THR A 44 -10.91 5.30 -3.85
CA THR A 44 -10.58 4.66 -5.14
C THR A 44 -10.12 5.64 -6.23
N PRO A 45 -10.63 6.90 -6.32
CA PRO A 45 -10.09 7.89 -7.25
C PRO A 45 -8.60 8.21 -7.09
N GLN A 46 -7.96 7.85 -5.97
CA GLN A 46 -6.50 7.99 -5.79
C GLN A 46 -5.68 7.12 -6.76
N TYR A 47 -6.28 6.15 -7.43
CA TYR A 47 -5.61 5.42 -8.52
C TYR A 47 -5.10 6.36 -9.63
N GLU A 48 -5.82 7.45 -9.92
CA GLU A 48 -5.37 8.45 -10.89
C GLU A 48 -4.05 9.10 -10.46
N GLY A 49 -3.96 9.54 -9.20
CA GLY A 49 -2.73 10.13 -8.66
C GLY A 49 -1.57 9.14 -8.60
N LEU A 50 -1.84 7.87 -8.22
CA LEU A 50 -0.84 6.82 -8.23
C LEU A 50 -0.31 6.57 -9.66
N GLU A 51 -1.18 6.47 -10.66
CA GLU A 51 -0.77 6.28 -12.05
C GLU A 51 0.02 7.47 -12.60
N ASN A 52 -0.36 8.70 -12.24
CA ASN A 52 0.37 9.90 -12.63
C ASN A 52 1.79 9.89 -12.05
N LEU A 53 1.97 9.52 -10.78
CA LEU A 53 3.30 9.35 -10.18
C LEU A 53 4.10 8.25 -10.86
N TYR A 54 3.47 7.11 -11.14
CA TYR A 54 4.10 5.98 -11.80
C TYR A 54 4.63 6.38 -13.20
N LYS A 55 3.79 6.96 -14.05
CA LYS A 55 4.18 7.44 -15.37
C LYS A 55 5.33 8.45 -15.33
N LYS A 56 5.35 9.31 -14.32
CA LYS A 56 6.35 10.38 -14.20
C LYS A 56 7.71 9.88 -13.69
N TYR A 57 7.72 8.85 -12.86
CA TYR A 57 8.91 8.44 -12.10
C TYR A 57 9.33 6.98 -12.27
N HIS A 58 8.56 6.14 -12.97
CA HIS A 58 8.92 4.75 -13.19
C HIS A 58 10.31 4.60 -13.85
N ASP A 59 10.57 5.33 -14.92
CA ASP A 59 11.87 5.32 -15.62
C ASP A 59 13.03 5.86 -14.75
N LYS A 60 12.71 6.51 -13.64
CA LYS A 60 13.67 7.02 -12.66
C LYS A 60 13.81 6.12 -11.44
N GLY A 61 13.12 4.99 -11.43
CA GLY A 61 13.26 3.97 -10.40
C GLY A 61 12.14 3.89 -9.37
N LEU A 62 10.97 4.53 -9.61
CA LEU A 62 9.78 4.32 -8.79
C LEU A 62 9.02 3.07 -9.24
N GLU A 63 8.63 2.22 -8.29
CA GLU A 63 7.65 1.16 -8.47
C GLU A 63 6.45 1.35 -7.54
N ILE A 64 5.27 0.95 -8.00
CA ILE A 64 4.04 0.93 -7.20
C ILE A 64 3.54 -0.50 -7.12
N LEU A 65 3.39 -1.00 -5.89
CA LEU A 65 2.93 -2.35 -5.59
C LEU A 65 1.52 -2.28 -5.00
N ASP A 66 0.54 -2.67 -5.81
CA ASP A 66 -0.88 -2.56 -5.51
C ASP A 66 -1.41 -3.90 -4.96
N PHE A 67 -1.82 -3.91 -3.69
CA PHE A 67 -2.38 -5.06 -3.00
C PHE A 67 -3.88 -4.85 -2.71
N PRO A 68 -4.80 -5.40 -3.51
CA PRO A 68 -6.22 -5.35 -3.19
C PRO A 68 -6.52 -5.98 -1.84
N CYS A 69 -7.42 -5.36 -1.08
CA CYS A 69 -7.81 -5.82 0.26
C CYS A 69 -9.32 -5.63 0.48
N ASN A 70 -10.01 -6.70 0.88
CA ASN A 70 -11.47 -6.68 1.08
C ASN A 70 -11.89 -6.49 2.55
N GLN A 71 -10.93 -6.24 3.47
CA GLN A 71 -11.21 -6.19 4.92
C GLN A 71 -11.96 -4.93 5.35
N PHE A 72 -11.95 -3.88 4.54
CA PHE A 72 -12.54 -2.58 4.87
C PHE A 72 -13.84 -2.37 4.13
N GLY A 73 -14.96 -2.67 4.81
CA GLY A 73 -16.31 -2.48 4.28
C GLY A 73 -16.68 -3.35 3.09
N ASN A 74 -15.96 -4.46 2.83
CA ASN A 74 -16.12 -5.33 1.65
C ASN A 74 -16.05 -4.54 0.33
N GLN A 75 -15.11 -3.60 0.23
CA GLN A 75 -14.99 -2.68 -0.90
C GLN A 75 -14.14 -3.21 -2.06
N ALA A 76 -13.61 -4.43 -1.95
CA ALA A 76 -12.89 -5.14 -3.01
C ALA A 76 -13.40 -6.61 -3.15
N PRO A 77 -14.70 -6.84 -3.42
CA PRO A 77 -15.28 -8.18 -3.41
C PRO A 77 -14.92 -9.02 -4.63
N GLY A 78 -14.52 -8.41 -5.75
CA GLY A 78 -14.20 -9.09 -7.00
C GLY A 78 -13.00 -10.03 -6.91
N THR A 79 -12.84 -10.87 -7.94
CA THR A 79 -11.64 -11.67 -8.15
C THR A 79 -10.44 -10.78 -8.49
N ASP A 80 -9.23 -11.32 -8.45
CA ASP A 80 -8.03 -10.56 -8.82
C ASP A 80 -8.10 -10.08 -10.28
N GLU A 81 -8.69 -10.87 -11.18
CA GLU A 81 -8.90 -10.49 -12.58
C GLU A 81 -9.93 -9.37 -12.74
N GLU A 82 -11.09 -9.48 -12.09
CA GLU A 82 -12.13 -8.43 -12.12
C GLU A 82 -11.61 -7.10 -11.56
N ILE A 83 -10.80 -7.14 -10.51
CA ILE A 83 -10.14 -5.96 -9.94
C ILE A 83 -9.15 -5.37 -10.94
N HIS A 84 -8.36 -6.23 -11.59
CA HIS A 84 -7.40 -5.80 -12.61
C HIS A 84 -8.10 -5.11 -13.79
N GLU A 85 -9.14 -5.73 -14.33
CA GLU A 85 -9.95 -5.14 -15.42
C GLU A 85 -10.54 -3.78 -15.03
N PHE A 86 -11.13 -3.69 -13.83
CA PHE A 86 -11.68 -2.43 -13.32
C PHE A 86 -10.64 -1.32 -13.30
N CYS A 87 -9.46 -1.58 -12.72
CA CYS A 87 -8.42 -0.57 -12.58
C CYS A 87 -7.81 -0.17 -13.93
N THR A 88 -7.64 -1.13 -14.84
CA THR A 88 -7.10 -0.88 -16.18
C THR A 88 -8.09 -0.08 -17.03
N LEU A 89 -9.36 -0.48 -17.05
CA LEU A 89 -10.39 0.18 -17.88
C LEU A 89 -10.77 1.56 -17.35
N ARG A 90 -10.82 1.73 -16.02
CA ARG A 90 -11.29 2.98 -15.43
C ARG A 90 -10.19 4.00 -15.14
N TYR A 91 -8.99 3.54 -14.78
CA TYR A 91 -7.88 4.42 -14.35
C TYR A 91 -6.64 4.28 -15.21
N ASN A 92 -6.63 3.40 -16.21
CA ASN A 92 -5.47 3.13 -17.06
C ASN A 92 -4.21 2.75 -16.25
N THR A 93 -4.37 2.07 -15.13
CA THR A 93 -3.23 1.72 -14.28
C THR A 93 -2.27 0.78 -15.01
N SER A 94 -0.98 1.08 -14.95
CA SER A 94 0.08 0.32 -15.62
C SER A 94 1.11 -0.27 -14.66
N PHE A 95 1.04 0.03 -13.37
CA PHE A 95 1.90 -0.55 -12.34
C PHE A 95 1.44 -1.95 -11.91
N ASP A 96 2.33 -2.67 -11.23
CA ASP A 96 2.11 -4.06 -10.80
C ASP A 96 0.97 -4.20 -9.80
N ARG A 97 0.06 -5.15 -10.08
CA ARG A 97 -1.00 -5.55 -9.16
C ARG A 97 -0.77 -6.97 -8.68
N PHE A 98 -0.93 -7.14 -7.38
CA PHE A 98 -0.75 -8.40 -6.66
C PHE A 98 -2.09 -9.06 -6.34
N SER A 99 -2.04 -10.31 -5.92
CA SER A 99 -3.22 -11.02 -5.42
C SER A 99 -3.78 -10.32 -4.19
N LYS A 100 -5.09 -10.42 -4.02
CA LYS A 100 -5.80 -9.91 -2.84
C LYS A 100 -5.22 -10.50 -1.56
N ILE A 101 -5.00 -9.66 -0.56
CA ILE A 101 -4.44 -10.03 0.75
C ILE A 101 -5.27 -9.50 1.91
N GLU A 102 -4.99 -10.02 3.09
CA GLU A 102 -5.35 -9.39 4.37
C GLU A 102 -4.16 -8.59 4.90
N VAL A 103 -4.44 -7.42 5.47
CA VAL A 103 -3.43 -6.49 6.01
C VAL A 103 -3.49 -6.36 7.53
N ASN A 104 -4.54 -6.89 8.16
CA ASN A 104 -4.75 -6.95 9.61
C ASN A 104 -5.26 -8.32 10.03
N GLY A 105 -4.96 -8.72 11.27
CA GLY A 105 -5.49 -9.93 11.89
C GLY A 105 -4.63 -11.17 11.68
N GLU A 106 -5.19 -12.35 11.96
CA GLU A 106 -4.45 -13.60 12.02
C GLU A 106 -3.88 -14.05 10.67
N ASN A 107 -4.54 -13.70 9.58
CA ASN A 107 -4.17 -14.07 8.22
C ASN A 107 -3.48 -12.93 7.45
N GLU A 108 -3.01 -11.90 8.16
CA GLU A 108 -2.36 -10.78 7.50
C GLU A 108 -1.08 -11.22 6.77
N SER A 109 -0.83 -10.59 5.63
CA SER A 109 0.39 -10.79 4.86
C SER A 109 1.64 -10.52 5.72
N PRO A 110 2.64 -11.42 5.74
CA PRO A 110 3.91 -11.20 6.45
C PRO A 110 4.62 -9.91 6.04
N LEU A 111 4.49 -9.49 4.77
CA LEU A 111 5.00 -8.21 4.30
C LEU A 111 4.31 -7.06 5.06
N TYR A 112 2.99 -7.12 5.25
CA TYR A 112 2.26 -6.07 5.97
C TYR A 112 2.55 -6.08 7.47
N THR A 113 2.77 -7.26 8.08
CA THR A 113 3.29 -7.33 9.47
C THR A 113 4.60 -6.56 9.61
N PHE A 114 5.53 -6.76 8.67
CA PHE A 114 6.81 -6.05 8.64
C PHE A 114 6.62 -4.53 8.48
N LEU A 115 5.84 -4.10 7.48
CA LEU A 115 5.58 -2.69 7.18
C LEU A 115 4.95 -1.96 8.37
N LYS A 116 3.93 -2.56 9.00
CA LYS A 116 3.22 -1.99 10.15
C LYS A 116 4.11 -1.83 11.38
N ASN A 117 5.09 -2.73 11.56
CA ASN A 117 6.02 -2.67 12.67
C ASN A 117 7.19 -1.71 12.41
N ALA A 118 7.51 -1.44 11.15
CA ALA A 118 8.54 -0.46 10.78
C ALA A 118 8.08 0.98 11.08
N ILE A 119 6.84 1.32 10.76
CA ILE A 119 6.23 2.63 11.08
C ILE A 119 4.81 2.38 11.61
N ILE A 120 4.61 2.71 12.89
CA ILE A 120 3.38 2.39 13.62
C ILE A 120 2.23 3.34 13.28
N GLU A 121 2.52 4.61 13.04
CA GLU A 121 1.50 5.66 12.90
C GLU A 121 1.47 6.24 11.48
N ASP A 122 0.26 6.55 11.03
CA ASP A 122 0.05 7.23 9.75
C ASP A 122 0.46 8.71 9.84
N THR A 123 1.15 9.20 8.82
CA THR A 123 1.27 10.63 8.56
C THR A 123 -0.07 11.16 8.07
N ILE A 124 -0.63 12.14 8.79
CA ILE A 124 -1.93 12.77 8.50
C ILE A 124 -1.74 14.28 8.49
N GLU A 125 -2.03 14.93 7.37
CA GLU A 125 -1.93 16.36 7.25
C GLU A 125 -3.26 17.08 7.49
N GLY A 126 -3.22 18.13 8.30
CA GLY A 126 -4.34 19.02 8.56
C GLY A 126 -5.39 18.46 9.53
N MET A 127 -6.06 19.38 10.22
CA MET A 127 -7.05 19.05 11.26
C MET A 127 -8.27 18.31 10.69
N LYS A 128 -8.72 18.70 9.49
CA LYS A 128 -9.86 18.06 8.81
C LYS A 128 -9.59 16.58 8.56
N ASN A 129 -8.40 16.25 8.04
CA ASN A 129 -8.01 14.87 7.78
C ASN A 129 -7.82 14.07 9.07
N LYS A 130 -7.27 14.67 10.12
CA LYS A 130 -7.19 14.03 11.45
C LYS A 130 -8.57 13.67 12.00
N MET A 131 -9.55 14.57 11.85
CA MET A 131 -10.93 14.27 12.26
C MET A 131 -11.56 13.17 11.40
N ALA A 132 -11.35 13.19 10.08
CA ALA A 132 -11.84 12.17 9.18
C ALA A 132 -11.25 10.79 9.52
N MET A 133 -9.93 10.72 9.78
CA MET A 133 -9.28 9.45 10.16
C MET A 133 -9.80 8.90 11.49
N LYS A 134 -10.05 9.76 12.49
CA LYS A 134 -10.69 9.32 13.74
C LYS A 134 -12.11 8.75 13.55
N ALA A 135 -12.86 9.28 12.60
CA ALA A 135 -14.17 8.74 12.26
C ALA A 135 -14.05 7.37 11.55
N ILE A 136 -13.07 7.23 10.65
CA ILE A 136 -12.77 5.97 9.96
C ILE A 136 -12.31 4.89 10.94
N GLU A 137 -11.44 5.21 11.90
CA GLU A 137 -10.99 4.29 12.96
C GLU A 137 -12.18 3.64 13.68
N LYS A 138 -13.21 4.44 13.98
CA LYS A 138 -14.39 3.95 14.71
C LYS A 138 -15.24 2.94 13.93
N ILE A 139 -15.20 2.99 12.60
CA ILE A 139 -15.98 2.08 11.72
C ILE A 139 -15.14 0.93 11.19
N SER A 140 -13.82 0.99 11.34
CA SER A 140 -12.89 -0.05 10.91
C SER A 140 -12.94 -1.25 11.84
N LYS A 141 -13.55 -2.35 11.37
CA LYS A 141 -13.73 -3.57 12.18
C LYS A 141 -12.44 -4.33 12.45
N THR A 142 -11.41 -4.12 11.63
CA THR A 142 -10.13 -4.80 11.71
C THR A 142 -9.04 -3.97 12.39
N TYR A 143 -9.28 -2.68 12.66
CA TYR A 143 -8.38 -1.82 13.40
C TYR A 143 -8.56 -2.06 14.91
N LYS A 144 -7.65 -2.84 15.48
CA LYS A 144 -7.67 -3.25 16.90
C LYS A 144 -6.42 -2.81 17.65
N ASN A 145 -5.29 -2.71 16.95
CA ASN A 145 -4.01 -2.33 17.49
C ASN A 145 -3.56 -1.02 16.85
N LYS A 146 -2.72 -0.27 17.56
CA LYS A 146 -2.24 1.04 17.12
C LYS A 146 -1.48 1.02 15.78
N ASN A 147 -0.82 -0.10 15.46
CA ASN A 147 -0.09 -0.29 14.23
C ASN A 147 -0.94 -0.88 13.09
N ASP A 148 -2.18 -1.30 13.34
CA ASP A 148 -3.06 -1.84 12.29
C ASP A 148 -3.32 -0.81 11.19
N ILE A 149 -3.59 -1.30 9.99
CA ILE A 149 -4.04 -0.48 8.87
C ILE A 149 -5.45 0.00 9.15
N THR A 150 -5.67 1.29 9.09
CA THR A 150 -6.96 1.91 9.42
C THR A 150 -8.00 1.69 8.34
N TRP A 151 -7.61 1.86 7.05
CA TRP A 151 -8.51 1.74 5.90
C TRP A 151 -7.75 1.51 4.60
N ASN A 152 -8.50 1.32 3.49
CA ASN A 152 -7.94 1.25 2.15
C ASN A 152 -7.16 2.52 1.78
N PHE A 153 -6.17 2.38 0.91
CA PHE A 153 -5.27 3.45 0.44
C PHE A 153 -4.34 4.03 1.51
N THR A 154 -3.98 3.21 2.52
CA THR A 154 -2.79 3.45 3.32
C THR A 154 -1.55 3.15 2.46
N LYS A 155 -0.60 4.06 2.43
CA LYS A 155 0.59 3.98 1.57
C LYS A 155 1.85 3.91 2.39
N PHE A 156 2.73 2.94 2.10
CA PHE A 156 4.09 2.90 2.63
C PHE A 156 5.08 3.34 1.56
N LEU A 157 6.06 4.13 1.94
CA LEU A 157 7.17 4.54 1.09
C LEU A 157 8.44 3.84 1.54
N VAL A 158 9.14 3.22 0.59
CA VAL A 158 10.37 2.47 0.83
C VAL A 158 11.48 3.05 -0.03
N ASP A 159 12.65 3.27 0.54
CA ASP A 159 13.83 3.78 -0.16
C ASP A 159 14.54 2.70 -1.00
N LYS A 160 15.58 3.09 -1.74
CA LYS A 160 16.37 2.19 -2.61
C LYS A 160 17.11 1.10 -1.83
N GLU A 161 17.36 1.32 -0.55
CA GLU A 161 18.02 0.38 0.35
C GLU A 161 17.04 -0.60 1.00
N GLY A 162 15.73 -0.40 0.80
CA GLY A 162 14.67 -1.25 1.35
C GLY A 162 14.20 -0.83 2.74
N ASN A 163 14.54 0.37 3.19
CA ASN A 163 14.05 0.92 4.44
C ASN A 163 12.67 1.52 4.25
N VAL A 164 11.75 1.24 5.17
CA VAL A 164 10.44 1.90 5.20
C VAL A 164 10.63 3.30 5.78
N VAL A 165 10.44 4.32 4.95
CA VAL A 165 10.74 5.73 5.29
C VAL A 165 9.49 6.60 5.45
N GLY A 166 8.31 6.06 5.13
CA GLY A 166 7.04 6.76 5.31
C GLY A 166 5.86 5.82 5.39
N ARG A 167 4.84 6.23 6.16
CA ARG A 167 3.51 5.63 6.20
C ARG A 167 2.48 6.75 6.18
N TYR A 168 1.62 6.73 5.18
CA TYR A 168 0.68 7.82 4.88
C TYR A 168 -0.75 7.32 4.95
N SER A 169 -1.60 8.08 5.63
CA SER A 169 -3.01 7.76 5.80
C SER A 169 -3.78 7.68 4.48
N PRO A 170 -4.96 7.05 4.46
CA PRO A 170 -5.88 7.11 3.33
C PRO A 170 -6.19 8.53 2.85
N THR A 171 -6.27 9.50 3.76
CA THR A 171 -6.55 10.91 3.42
C THR A 171 -5.36 11.67 2.83
N TYR A 172 -4.14 11.11 2.91
CA TYR A 172 -2.95 11.68 2.30
C TYR A 172 -2.94 11.34 0.80
N LYS A 173 -2.98 12.34 -0.07
CA LYS A 173 -3.08 12.11 -1.51
C LYS A 173 -1.75 11.64 -2.09
N PRO A 174 -1.77 10.81 -3.15
CA PRO A 174 -0.55 10.39 -3.83
C PRO A 174 0.30 11.58 -4.32
N GLU A 175 -0.32 12.64 -4.83
CA GLU A 175 0.34 13.84 -5.33
C GLU A 175 1.18 14.54 -4.25
N ASP A 176 0.71 14.50 -3.01
CA ASP A 176 1.40 15.14 -1.87
C ASP A 176 2.68 14.37 -1.46
N MET A 177 2.86 13.12 -1.95
CA MET A 177 4.08 12.33 -1.75
C MET A 177 5.20 12.70 -2.74
N GLU A 178 4.91 13.49 -3.77
CA GLU A 178 5.82 13.70 -4.91
C GLU A 178 7.19 14.25 -4.50
N ASP A 179 7.22 15.24 -3.62
CA ASP A 179 8.50 15.84 -3.20
C ASP A 179 9.35 14.84 -2.43
N LYS A 180 8.74 13.98 -1.61
CA LYS A 180 9.47 12.93 -0.91
C LYS A 180 10.01 11.86 -1.85
N ILE A 181 9.25 11.51 -2.88
CA ILE A 181 9.69 10.59 -3.93
C ILE A 181 10.91 11.17 -4.67
N LYS A 182 10.89 12.45 -5.04
CA LYS A 182 12.02 13.14 -5.70
C LYS A 182 13.31 13.11 -4.89
N GLU A 183 13.21 13.17 -3.55
CA GLU A 183 14.38 13.09 -2.67
C GLU A 183 15.04 11.70 -2.68
N LEU A 184 14.27 10.64 -3.01
CA LEU A 184 14.69 9.25 -2.90
C LEU A 184 15.15 8.63 -4.24
N ILE A 185 14.72 9.20 -5.38
CA ILE A 185 15.05 8.66 -6.71
C ILE A 185 16.46 9.05 -7.19
#